data_5dfff322f7d589dfbb774126e5597175
#
_entry.id   5dfff322f7d589dfbb774126e5597175
#
_cell.length_a   1.000
_cell.length_b   1.000
_cell.length_c   1.000
_cell.angle_alpha   90.00
_cell.angle_beta   90.00
_cell.angle_gamma   90.00
#
_symmetry.space_group_name_H-M   'P 1'
#
loop_
_entity.id
_entity.type
_entity.pdbx_description
1 polymer ?
#
loop_
_entity_poly.entity_id
_entity_poly.type
_entity_poly.pdbx_seq_one_letter_code
_entity_poly.pdbx_strand_id
1 'polypeptide(L)'
;MLAELAAANAAFGVIKSFVSNGKELASCGKHISDFVFAKENIEKEVHKQKAKGVTGGDLEEFMALEELRQKEEELKQIMIYIGRPGLWADWQKFQAQARKAKREQERLEAERLHWERKQKVSTLKLE
;
A
#
# COMPACT_ATOMS: atom_id res chain seq x y z
N MET A 1 -6.30 11.98 -1.88
CA MET A 1 -6.24 11.47 -0.51
C MET A 1 -7.59 10.99 0.02
N LEU A 2 -8.65 11.72 -0.19
CA LEU A 2 -10.00 11.31 0.27
C LEU A 2 -10.51 10.03 -0.39
N ALA A 3 -10.24 9.84 -1.69
CA ALA A 3 -10.66 8.63 -2.41
C ALA A 3 -9.95 7.39 -1.86
N GLU A 4 -8.66 7.49 -1.58
CA GLU A 4 -7.86 6.41 -1.02
C GLU A 4 -8.27 6.09 0.41
N LEU A 5 -8.61 7.11 1.21
CA LEU A 5 -9.10 6.92 2.57
C LEU A 5 -10.46 6.19 2.55
N ALA A 6 -11.35 6.58 1.65
CA ALA A 6 -12.64 5.92 1.48
C ALA A 6 -12.45 4.45 1.05
N ALA A 7 -11.50 4.19 0.14
CA ALA A 7 -11.17 2.83 -0.30
C ALA A 7 -10.63 1.98 0.85
N ALA A 8 -9.74 2.53 1.68
CA ALA A 8 -9.20 1.86 2.85
C ALA A 8 -10.31 1.51 3.84
N ASN A 9 -11.18 2.47 4.14
CA ASN A 9 -12.30 2.27 5.06
C ASN A 9 -13.29 1.22 4.54
N ALA A 10 -13.60 1.24 3.25
CA ALA A 10 -14.50 0.27 2.63
C ALA A 10 -13.90 -1.15 2.71
N ALA A 11 -12.62 -1.30 2.36
CA ALA A 11 -11.94 -2.59 2.43
C ALA A 11 -11.92 -3.13 3.87
N PHE A 12 -11.61 -2.29 4.84
CA PHE A 12 -11.61 -2.67 6.25
C PHE A 12 -13.00 -3.10 6.74
N GLY A 13 -14.04 -2.38 6.32
CA GLY A 13 -15.43 -2.74 6.64
C GLY A 13 -15.81 -4.13 6.12
N VAL A 14 -15.40 -4.47 4.91
CA VAL A 14 -15.62 -5.80 4.33
C VAL A 14 -14.87 -6.87 5.13
N ILE A 15 -13.62 -6.62 5.51
CA ILE A 15 -12.84 -7.54 6.33
C ILE A 15 -13.55 -7.83 7.65
N LYS A 16 -13.99 -6.79 8.35
CA LYS A 16 -14.73 -6.93 9.61
C LYS A 16 -16.02 -7.73 9.44
N SER A 17 -16.77 -7.45 8.38
CA SER A 17 -18.00 -8.17 8.07
C SER A 17 -17.75 -9.65 7.84
N PHE A 18 -16.72 -10.01 7.08
CA PHE A 18 -16.35 -11.39 6.80
C PHE A 18 -16.01 -12.13 8.09
N VAL A 19 -15.19 -11.51 8.93
CA VAL A 19 -14.77 -12.09 10.22
C VAL A 19 -15.97 -12.25 11.16
N SER A 20 -16.85 -11.25 11.24
CA SER A 20 -18.04 -11.29 12.07
C SER A 20 -19.02 -12.39 11.65
N ASN A 21 -19.04 -12.72 10.35
CA ASN A 21 -19.89 -13.78 9.81
C ASN A 21 -19.21 -15.16 9.82
N GLY A 22 -18.06 -15.28 10.51
CA GLY A 22 -17.37 -16.54 10.65
C GLY A 22 -16.65 -17.03 9.40
N LYS A 23 -16.45 -16.16 8.42
CA LYS A 23 -15.72 -16.53 7.20
C LYS A 23 -14.23 -16.54 7.45
N GLU A 24 -13.54 -17.41 6.71
CA GLU A 24 -12.09 -17.55 6.84
C GLU A 24 -11.36 -16.30 6.33
N LEU A 25 -10.21 -15.98 6.94
CA LEU A 25 -9.37 -14.87 6.52
C LEU A 25 -8.93 -14.98 5.05
N ALA A 26 -8.72 -16.19 4.57
CA ALA A 26 -8.37 -16.44 3.16
C ALA A 26 -9.43 -15.88 2.20
N SER A 27 -10.70 -15.89 2.60
CA SER A 27 -11.80 -15.36 1.79
C SER A 27 -11.75 -13.84 1.62
N CYS A 28 -11.08 -13.13 2.53
CA CYS A 28 -10.95 -11.67 2.45
C CYS A 28 -9.55 -11.18 2.08
N GLY A 29 -8.72 -12.07 1.55
CA GLY A 29 -7.34 -11.74 1.15
C GLY A 29 -7.25 -10.55 0.20
N LYS A 30 -8.17 -10.48 -0.78
CA LYS A 30 -8.23 -9.34 -1.70
C LYS A 30 -8.48 -8.03 -0.95
N HIS A 31 -9.41 -8.03 0.00
CA HIS A 31 -9.76 -6.83 0.76
C HIS A 31 -8.63 -6.41 1.69
N ILE A 32 -7.89 -7.36 2.26
CA ILE A 32 -6.69 -7.08 3.04
C ILE A 32 -5.64 -6.39 2.16
N SER A 33 -5.41 -6.91 0.96
CA SER A 33 -4.49 -6.30 -0.01
C SER A 33 -4.95 -4.92 -0.43
N ASP A 34 -6.24 -4.72 -0.68
CA ASP A 34 -6.80 -3.42 -1.04
C ASP A 34 -6.61 -2.40 0.09
N PHE A 35 -6.81 -2.81 1.33
CA PHE A 35 -6.59 -1.94 2.50
C PHE A 35 -5.12 -1.51 2.60
N VAL A 36 -4.20 -2.45 2.51
CA VAL A 36 -2.76 -2.18 2.61
C VAL A 36 -2.30 -1.28 1.45
N PHE A 37 -2.78 -1.54 0.24
CA PHE A 37 -2.44 -0.74 -0.93
C PHE A 37 -2.94 0.70 -0.80
N ALA A 38 -4.18 0.89 -0.36
CA ALA A 38 -4.75 2.21 -0.13
C ALA A 38 -3.98 2.97 0.96
N LYS A 39 -3.63 2.29 2.06
CA LYS A 39 -2.83 2.88 3.14
C LYS A 39 -1.47 3.35 2.62
N GLU A 40 -0.76 2.51 1.86
CA GLU A 40 0.54 2.86 1.30
C GLU A 40 0.44 4.07 0.36
N ASN A 41 -0.59 4.15 -0.45
CA ASN A 41 -0.80 5.27 -1.36
C ASN A 41 -1.04 6.58 -0.59
N ILE A 42 -1.80 6.53 0.50
CA ILE A 42 -2.04 7.70 1.35
C ILE A 42 -0.73 8.17 1.99
N GLU A 43 0.06 7.25 2.53
CA GLU A 43 1.36 7.59 3.14
C GLU A 43 2.30 8.24 2.12
N LYS A 44 2.36 7.71 0.90
CA LYS A 44 3.17 8.27 -0.18
C LYS A 44 2.70 9.67 -0.56
N GLU A 45 1.40 9.89 -0.67
CA GLU A 45 0.82 11.19 -1.03
C GLU A 45 1.13 12.24 0.02
N VAL A 46 0.96 11.90 1.30
CA VAL A 46 1.28 12.81 2.42
C VAL A 46 2.76 13.16 2.41
N HIS A 47 3.63 12.18 2.24
CA HIS A 47 5.07 12.38 2.19
C HIS A 47 5.47 13.29 1.02
N LYS A 48 4.88 13.07 -0.14
CA LYS A 48 5.12 13.86 -1.35
C LYS A 48 4.70 15.31 -1.17
N GLN A 49 3.54 15.55 -0.57
CA GLN A 49 3.05 16.90 -0.30
C GLN A 49 3.95 17.64 0.67
N LYS A 50 4.41 16.98 1.72
CA LYS A 50 5.37 17.57 2.68
C LYS A 50 6.69 17.94 2.01
N ALA A 51 7.21 17.09 1.13
CA ALA A 51 8.44 17.34 0.39
C ALA A 51 8.31 18.57 -0.53
N LYS A 52 7.11 18.87 -1.02
CA LYS A 52 6.81 20.04 -1.84
C LYS A 52 6.54 21.32 -1.02
N GLY A 53 6.56 21.22 0.30
CA GLY A 53 6.29 22.35 1.19
C GLY A 53 4.81 22.71 1.32
N VAL A 54 3.91 21.83 0.90
CA VAL A 54 2.47 22.03 1.08
C VAL A 54 2.12 21.77 2.55
N THR A 55 1.64 22.79 3.24
CA THR A 55 1.41 22.76 4.69
C THR A 55 -0.07 22.84 5.08
N GLY A 56 -0.98 22.98 4.13
CA GLY A 56 -2.42 23.04 4.40
C GLY A 56 -2.96 21.67 4.80
N GLY A 57 -3.78 21.62 5.86
CA GLY A 57 -4.43 20.39 6.28
C GLY A 57 -3.58 19.41 7.09
N ASP A 58 -2.52 19.89 7.74
CA ASP A 58 -1.63 19.04 8.54
C ASP A 58 -2.35 18.20 9.58
N LEU A 59 -3.32 18.80 10.29
CA LEU A 59 -4.08 18.08 11.30
C LEU A 59 -4.99 17.03 10.66
N GLU A 60 -5.63 17.35 9.56
CA GLU A 60 -6.49 16.39 8.83
C GLU A 60 -5.67 15.20 8.34
N GLU A 61 -4.49 15.45 7.78
CA GLU A 61 -3.58 14.41 7.33
C GLU A 61 -3.12 13.54 8.49
N PHE A 62 -2.74 14.15 9.60
CA PHE A 62 -2.31 13.44 10.80
C PHE A 62 -3.43 12.54 11.33
N MET A 63 -4.65 13.05 11.41
CA MET A 63 -5.80 12.30 11.90
C MET A 63 -6.17 11.14 10.97
N ALA A 64 -6.07 11.35 9.65
CA ALA A 64 -6.30 10.29 8.68
C ALA A 64 -5.30 9.15 8.82
N LEU A 65 -4.01 9.49 8.96
CA LEU A 65 -2.96 8.50 9.18
C LEU A 65 -3.15 7.76 10.51
N GLU A 66 -3.55 8.48 11.56
CA GLU A 66 -3.82 7.89 12.87
C GLU A 66 -4.99 6.90 12.80
N GLU A 67 -6.05 7.25 12.10
CA GLU A 67 -7.20 6.36 11.87
C GLU A 67 -6.77 5.09 11.13
N LEU A 68 -5.94 5.23 10.10
CA LEU A 68 -5.41 4.07 9.36
C LEU A 68 -4.51 3.18 10.21
N ARG A 69 -3.70 3.78 11.07
CA ARG A 69 -2.86 3.02 12.00
C ARG A 69 -3.69 2.23 13.00
N GLN A 70 -4.77 2.83 13.50
CA GLN A 70 -5.68 2.15 14.40
C GLN A 70 -6.36 0.96 13.70
N LYS A 71 -6.78 1.14 12.46
CA LYS A 71 -7.38 0.06 11.66
C LYS A 71 -6.37 -1.05 11.34
N GLU A 72 -5.14 -0.68 11.07
CA GLU A 72 -4.06 -1.67 10.87
C GLU A 72 -3.81 -2.47 12.16
N GLU A 73 -3.83 -1.82 13.32
CA GLU A 73 -3.70 -2.50 14.59
C GLU A 73 -4.87 -3.46 14.84
N GLU A 74 -6.09 -3.06 14.50
CA GLU A 74 -7.25 -3.96 14.57
C GLU A 74 -7.09 -5.16 13.63
N LEU A 75 -6.60 -4.94 12.40
CA LEU A 75 -6.34 -6.01 11.44
C LEU A 75 -5.29 -6.98 11.99
N LYS A 76 -4.24 -6.44 12.60
CA LYS A 76 -3.21 -7.25 13.27
C LYS A 76 -3.85 -8.14 14.34
N GLN A 77 -4.70 -7.59 15.19
CA GLN A 77 -5.37 -8.35 16.24
C GLN A 77 -6.27 -9.43 15.65
N ILE A 78 -7.00 -9.12 14.59
CA ILE A 78 -7.82 -10.11 13.87
C ILE A 78 -6.95 -11.27 13.38
N MET A 79 -5.83 -10.97 12.74
CA MET A 79 -4.93 -12.00 12.21
C MET A 79 -4.28 -12.84 13.31
N ILE A 80 -3.97 -12.23 14.45
CA ILE A 80 -3.39 -12.94 15.60
C ILE A 80 -4.41 -13.87 16.24
N TYR A 81 -5.64 -13.40 16.48
CA TYR A 81 -6.64 -14.17 17.22
C TYR A 81 -7.43 -15.16 16.38
N ILE A 82 -7.66 -14.86 15.11
CA ILE A 82 -8.48 -15.68 14.22
C ILE A 82 -7.61 -16.53 13.29
N GLY A 83 -6.45 -16.02 12.91
CA GLY A 83 -5.51 -16.72 12.04
C GLY A 83 -4.69 -17.79 12.77
N ARG A 84 -3.90 -18.52 11.99
CA ARG A 84 -2.95 -19.50 12.53
C ARG A 84 -1.83 -18.79 13.29
N PRO A 85 -1.14 -19.50 14.22
CA PRO A 85 0.04 -18.93 14.88
C PRO A 85 1.08 -18.45 13.86
N GLY A 86 1.61 -17.25 14.11
CA GLY A 86 2.64 -16.67 13.24
C GLY A 86 2.13 -16.04 11.95
N LEU A 87 0.82 -16.03 11.71
CA LEU A 87 0.26 -15.47 10.47
C LEU A 87 0.65 -14.01 10.26
N TRP A 88 0.55 -13.18 11.30
CA TRP A 88 0.89 -11.76 11.19
C TRP A 88 2.37 -11.56 10.81
N ALA A 89 3.28 -12.28 11.48
CA ALA A 89 4.70 -12.20 11.19
C ALA A 89 5.01 -12.62 9.75
N ASP A 90 4.39 -13.70 9.28
CA ASP A 90 4.56 -14.19 7.92
C ASP A 90 4.00 -13.19 6.90
N TRP A 91 2.87 -12.57 7.22
CA TRP A 91 2.28 -11.52 6.39
C TRP A 91 3.23 -10.32 6.25
N GLN A 92 3.87 -9.88 7.34
CA GLN A 92 4.84 -8.80 7.31
C GLN A 92 6.04 -9.14 6.42
N LYS A 93 6.54 -10.36 6.52
CA LYS A 93 7.65 -10.84 5.67
C LYS A 93 7.25 -10.87 4.20
N PHE A 94 6.06 -11.38 3.91
CA PHE A 94 5.54 -11.44 2.55
C PHE A 94 5.42 -10.04 1.95
N GLN A 95 4.88 -9.09 2.70
CA GLN A 95 4.77 -7.70 2.25
C GLN A 95 6.14 -7.07 1.98
N ALA A 96 7.10 -7.29 2.87
CA ALA A 96 8.46 -6.76 2.71
C ALA A 96 9.11 -7.31 1.44
N GLN A 97 8.96 -8.60 1.17
CA GLN A 97 9.48 -9.23 -0.03
C GLN A 97 8.78 -8.72 -1.29
N ALA A 98 7.47 -8.52 -1.23
CA ALA A 98 6.69 -8.00 -2.34
C ALA A 98 7.10 -6.55 -2.69
N ARG A 99 7.33 -5.72 -1.68
CA ARG A 99 7.82 -4.35 -1.87
C ARG A 99 9.21 -4.33 -2.48
N LYS A 100 10.08 -5.21 -2.02
CA LYS A 100 11.44 -5.32 -2.56
C LYS A 100 11.41 -5.76 -4.03
N ALA A 101 10.61 -6.75 -4.37
CA ALA A 101 10.45 -7.23 -5.73
C ALA A 101 9.90 -6.13 -6.65
N LYS A 102 8.92 -5.37 -6.16
CA LYS A 102 8.32 -4.26 -6.90
C LYS A 102 9.35 -3.16 -7.18
N ARG A 103 10.14 -2.79 -6.17
CA ARG A 103 11.20 -1.77 -6.34
C ARG A 103 12.25 -2.22 -7.34
N GLU A 104 12.63 -3.50 -7.30
CA GLU A 104 13.59 -4.06 -8.25
C GLU A 104 13.04 -4.02 -9.68
N GLN A 105 11.77 -4.39 -9.84
CA GLN A 105 11.09 -4.35 -11.14
C GLN A 105 11.02 -2.93 -11.69
N GLU A 106 10.67 -1.96 -10.84
CA GLU A 106 10.62 -0.54 -11.21
C GLU A 106 12.01 -0.03 -11.62
N ARG A 107 13.06 -0.45 -10.91
CA ARG A 107 14.43 -0.08 -11.24
C ARG A 107 14.83 -0.62 -12.61
N LEU A 108 14.55 -1.89 -12.89
CA LEU A 108 14.85 -2.51 -14.17
C LEU A 108 14.08 -1.85 -15.31
N GLU A 109 12.82 -1.52 -15.07
CA GLU A 109 11.98 -0.82 -16.05
C GLU A 109 12.54 0.57 -16.36
N ALA A 110 12.97 1.31 -15.33
CA ALA A 110 13.58 2.62 -15.51
C ALA A 110 14.87 2.53 -16.31
N GLU A 111 15.71 1.52 -16.05
CA GLU A 111 16.94 1.29 -16.82
C GLU A 111 16.63 0.98 -18.28
N ARG A 112 15.61 0.12 -18.53
CA ARG A 112 15.21 -0.22 -19.90
C ARG A 112 14.74 1.01 -20.67
N LEU A 113 13.91 1.84 -20.06
CA LEU A 113 13.43 3.08 -20.69
C LEU A 113 14.59 4.06 -20.95
N HIS A 114 15.53 4.15 -20.03
CA HIS A 114 16.71 5.01 -20.20
C HIS A 114 17.56 4.56 -21.41
N TRP A 115 17.79 3.25 -21.55
CA TRP A 115 18.49 2.67 -22.69
C TRP A 115 17.79 2.95 -24.02
N GLU A 116 16.48 2.74 -24.06
CA GLU A 116 15.67 3.01 -25.25
C GLU A 116 15.76 4.46 -25.70
N ARG A 117 15.70 5.39 -24.75
CA ARG A 117 15.86 6.83 -25.03
C ARG A 117 17.24 7.14 -25.59
N LYS A 118 18.28 6.57 -25.01
CA LYS A 118 19.65 6.75 -25.51
C LYS A 118 19.80 6.25 -26.93
N GLN A 119 19.24 5.10 -27.25
CA GLN A 119 19.31 4.54 -28.60
C GLN A 119 18.56 5.38 -29.62
N LYS A 120 17.40 5.91 -29.27
CA LYS A 120 16.64 6.82 -30.14
C LYS A 120 17.44 8.08 -30.46
N VAL A 121 18.04 8.69 -29.46
CA VAL A 121 18.87 9.89 -29.65
C VAL A 121 20.07 9.59 -30.55
N SER A 122 20.72 8.47 -30.32
CA SER A 122 21.88 8.03 -31.15
C SER A 122 21.47 7.83 -32.61
N THR A 123 20.32 7.16 -32.84
CA THR A 123 19.80 6.94 -34.19
C THR A 123 19.46 8.27 -34.88
N LEU A 124 18.80 9.20 -34.16
CA LEU A 124 18.49 10.52 -34.71
C LEU A 124 19.75 11.32 -35.07
N LYS A 125 20.80 11.20 -34.28
CA LYS A 125 22.08 11.89 -34.56
C LYS A 125 22.80 11.34 -35.80
N LEU A 126 22.58 10.07 -36.12
CA LEU A 126 23.18 9.44 -37.30
C LEU A 126 22.48 9.79 -38.62
N GLU A 127 21.25 10.23 -38.55
CA GLU A 127 20.48 10.72 -39.68
C GLU A 127 20.83 12.20 -39.96
#